data_8963eaf16a66bfe39342e1ff6ba403d3
#
_entry.id   8963eaf16a66bfe39342e1ff6ba403d3
#
_cell.length_a   1.000
_cell.length_b   1.000
_cell.length_c   1.000
_cell.angle_alpha   90.00
_cell.angle_beta   90.00
_cell.angle_gamma   90.00
#
_symmetry.space_group_name_H-M   'P 1'
#
loop_
_entity.id
_entity.type
_entity.pdbx_description
1 polymer ?
#
loop_
_entity_poly.entity_id
_entity_poly.type
_entity_poly.pdbx_seq_one_letter_code
_entity_poly.pdbx_strand_id
1 'polypeptide(L)'
;MPMQQRMEKWFEAWKLLMHDMEKQGAQVWPLTIEPPAAMEEIESREESLGISFPATIRTILLLGSSQVQINWSLPSRTLDPFSLSGDLGWSLDAFEWPYFGGDEESENEKRYLCFHVGGNGDMLLIDLATGVDDPPVYSWGHETDEFLLLGKSFTEFVERVTELGCIGAECWNYEALAGADGLDVEGQVAQEWKEWLQIYRTLTFEEAAQDFEKLVLFAKMHGAGDSRIQEAFTQYDWEPILQKWVTQIEQETASSNLLLWCQLIVETVGKKAESWVRSLWESGPHYQRLGSSQRAYLTAACLPEEEGLQRVLAEMDEVVARKECLVGYAANSHLHHFHSREVILWMEPHVAYPIEGWDELFAVSRPRWEDLIRWLDGNEAQRQIALSAWGKMLTSGESPSGEANWQEINRLLDVAYEKAILRKEKERVDRIRSSLETVKH
;
A
#
# COMPACT_ATOMS: atom_id res chain seq x y z
N MET A 1 -10.43 -20.37 32.94
CA MET A 1 -9.77 -19.14 33.46
C MET A 1 -10.85 -18.09 33.65
N PRO A 2 -10.87 -17.32 34.78
CA PRO A 2 -11.79 -16.19 34.94
C PRO A 2 -11.63 -15.15 33.80
N MET A 3 -12.71 -14.49 33.40
CA MET A 3 -12.70 -13.52 32.28
C MET A 3 -11.68 -12.38 32.50
N GLN A 4 -11.62 -11.84 33.71
CA GLN A 4 -10.65 -10.77 34.04
C GLN A 4 -9.21 -11.19 33.75
N GLN A 5 -8.79 -12.41 34.11
CA GLN A 5 -7.45 -12.88 33.81
C GLN A 5 -7.19 -13.11 32.31
N ARG A 6 -8.25 -13.43 31.52
CA ARG A 6 -8.14 -13.51 30.06
C ARG A 6 -7.88 -12.14 29.46
N MET A 7 -8.68 -11.14 29.86
CA MET A 7 -8.54 -9.77 29.40
C MET A 7 -7.16 -9.16 29.72
N GLU A 8 -6.65 -9.38 30.93
CA GLU A 8 -5.30 -8.96 31.32
C GLU A 8 -4.23 -9.57 30.39
N LYS A 9 -4.37 -10.85 30.03
CA LYS A 9 -3.46 -11.52 29.08
C LYS A 9 -3.57 -10.95 27.67
N TRP A 10 -4.79 -10.67 27.18
CA TRP A 10 -4.98 -10.04 25.89
C TRP A 10 -4.33 -8.65 25.84
N PHE A 11 -4.59 -7.82 26.82
CA PHE A 11 -4.05 -6.46 26.89
C PHE A 11 -2.52 -6.45 26.94
N GLU A 12 -1.91 -7.35 27.68
CA GLU A 12 -0.45 -7.45 27.70
C GLU A 12 0.11 -7.97 26.36
N ALA A 13 -0.55 -8.96 25.75
CA ALA A 13 -0.15 -9.45 24.42
C ALA A 13 -0.23 -8.36 23.35
N TRP A 14 -1.29 -7.54 23.36
CA TRP A 14 -1.46 -6.43 22.42
C TRP A 14 -0.46 -5.30 22.63
N LYS A 15 -0.16 -4.94 23.87
CA LYS A 15 0.90 -3.95 24.18
C LYS A 15 2.24 -4.41 23.65
N LEU A 16 2.57 -5.68 23.87
CA LEU A 16 3.84 -6.28 23.40
C LEU A 16 3.86 -6.31 21.85
N LEU A 17 2.77 -6.77 21.22
CA LEU A 17 2.65 -6.79 19.76
C LEU A 17 2.91 -5.40 19.19
N MET A 18 2.17 -4.39 19.63
CA MET A 18 2.27 -3.02 19.11
C MET A 18 3.66 -2.43 19.32
N HIS A 19 4.26 -2.65 20.48
CA HIS A 19 5.63 -2.22 20.76
C HIS A 19 6.65 -2.87 19.82
N ASP A 20 6.57 -4.20 19.61
CA ASP A 20 7.49 -4.92 18.74
C ASP A 20 7.31 -4.50 17.27
N MET A 21 6.07 -4.36 16.82
CA MET A 21 5.75 -3.91 15.45
C MET A 21 6.32 -2.50 15.18
N GLU A 22 6.11 -1.54 16.09
CA GLU A 22 6.65 -0.19 15.98
C GLU A 22 8.19 -0.21 15.94
N LYS A 23 8.83 -0.98 16.82
CA LYS A 23 10.28 -1.14 16.87
C LYS A 23 10.86 -1.67 15.57
N GLN A 24 10.12 -2.51 14.85
CA GLN A 24 10.52 -3.08 13.57
C GLN A 24 10.10 -2.21 12.37
N GLY A 25 9.57 -1.01 12.61
CA GLY A 25 9.26 -0.04 11.55
C GLY A 25 7.91 -0.23 10.89
N ALA A 26 7.02 -1.07 11.44
CA ALA A 26 5.63 -1.06 11.05
C ALA A 26 4.98 0.26 11.46
N GLN A 27 4.03 0.72 10.69
CA GLN A 27 3.18 1.82 11.10
C GLN A 27 2.20 1.30 12.16
N VAL A 28 2.20 1.88 13.35
CA VAL A 28 1.26 1.55 14.40
C VAL A 28 0.46 2.78 14.79
N TRP A 29 -0.82 2.59 15.06
CA TRP A 29 -1.66 3.62 15.66
C TRP A 29 -1.68 3.42 17.18
N PRO A 30 -1.91 4.48 17.96
CA PRO A 30 -1.96 4.36 19.42
C PRO A 30 -2.93 3.27 19.86
N LEU A 31 -2.43 2.26 20.60
CA LEU A 31 -3.29 1.25 21.20
C LEU A 31 -4.26 1.91 22.17
N THR A 32 -5.55 1.77 21.90
CA THR A 32 -6.61 2.25 22.78
C THR A 32 -7.11 1.10 23.65
N ILE A 33 -7.09 1.29 24.94
CA ILE A 33 -7.75 0.44 25.95
C ILE A 33 -8.35 1.41 26.97
N GLU A 34 -9.61 1.80 26.74
CA GLU A 34 -10.30 2.74 27.62
C GLU A 34 -10.71 2.07 28.94
N PRO A 35 -10.99 2.82 30.01
CA PRO A 35 -11.53 2.29 31.24
C PRO A 35 -12.81 1.45 31.00
N PRO A 36 -13.16 0.55 31.92
CA PRO A 36 -14.44 -0.15 31.88
C PRO A 36 -15.63 0.83 31.83
N ALA A 37 -16.68 0.44 31.12
CA ALA A 37 -17.92 1.21 31.08
C ALA A 37 -18.68 1.14 32.41
N ALA A 38 -19.38 2.23 32.74
CA ALA A 38 -20.33 2.19 33.85
C ALA A 38 -21.57 1.32 33.50
N MET A 39 -22.22 0.77 34.51
CA MET A 39 -23.41 -0.07 34.29
C MET A 39 -24.51 0.72 33.57
N GLU A 40 -24.70 1.97 33.93
CA GLU A 40 -25.71 2.88 33.37
C GLU A 40 -25.45 3.16 31.87
N GLU A 41 -24.20 3.22 31.46
CA GLU A 41 -23.84 3.40 30.05
C GLU A 41 -24.19 2.16 29.23
N ILE A 42 -23.91 0.97 29.76
CA ILE A 42 -24.26 -0.30 29.11
C ILE A 42 -25.78 -0.46 29.01
N GLU A 43 -26.52 -0.20 30.10
CA GLU A 43 -27.98 -0.27 30.12
C GLU A 43 -28.61 0.72 29.14
N SER A 44 -28.08 1.95 29.04
CA SER A 44 -28.52 2.94 28.06
C SER A 44 -28.30 2.46 26.62
N ARG A 45 -27.15 1.80 26.34
CA ARG A 45 -26.87 1.25 25.02
C ARG A 45 -27.78 0.07 24.68
N GLU A 46 -27.98 -0.85 25.63
CA GLU A 46 -28.91 -1.98 25.51
C GLU A 46 -30.34 -1.48 25.22
N GLU A 47 -30.80 -0.45 25.93
CA GLU A 47 -32.12 0.16 25.68
C GLU A 47 -32.21 0.76 24.27
N SER A 48 -31.18 1.45 23.82
CA SER A 48 -31.14 2.06 22.48
C SER A 48 -31.17 1.02 21.34
N LEU A 49 -30.59 -0.15 21.56
CA LEU A 49 -30.57 -1.27 20.63
C LEU A 49 -31.81 -2.19 20.77
N GLY A 50 -32.54 -2.07 21.88
CA GLY A 50 -33.71 -2.93 22.19
C GLY A 50 -33.33 -4.38 22.55
N ILE A 51 -32.10 -4.58 23.09
CA ILE A 51 -31.58 -5.92 23.48
C ILE A 51 -30.93 -5.87 24.85
N SER A 52 -30.61 -7.04 25.39
CA SER A 52 -29.59 -7.18 26.44
C SER A 52 -28.35 -7.81 25.84
N PHE A 53 -27.18 -7.25 26.12
CA PHE A 53 -25.92 -7.84 25.66
C PHE A 53 -25.70 -9.23 26.23
N PRO A 54 -25.12 -10.16 25.46
CA PRO A 54 -24.69 -11.46 26.00
C PRO A 54 -23.78 -11.28 27.23
N ALA A 55 -23.85 -12.20 28.18
CA ALA A 55 -23.15 -12.06 29.46
C ALA A 55 -21.64 -11.86 29.33
N THR A 56 -21.01 -12.50 28.35
CA THR A 56 -19.58 -12.30 28.04
C THR A 56 -19.27 -10.86 27.59
N ILE A 57 -20.05 -10.32 26.66
CA ILE A 57 -19.86 -8.94 26.16
C ILE A 57 -20.04 -7.94 27.32
N ARG A 58 -21.12 -8.09 28.08
CA ARG A 58 -21.38 -7.24 29.26
C ARG A 58 -20.24 -7.32 30.28
N THR A 59 -19.69 -8.52 30.51
CA THR A 59 -18.53 -8.72 31.40
C THR A 59 -17.27 -8.02 30.90
N ILE A 60 -16.97 -8.12 29.58
CA ILE A 60 -15.82 -7.46 28.96
C ILE A 60 -15.93 -5.93 29.09
N LEU A 61 -17.09 -5.37 28.81
CA LEU A 61 -17.34 -3.93 28.94
C LEU A 61 -17.26 -3.43 30.38
N LEU A 62 -17.78 -4.19 31.36
CA LEU A 62 -17.81 -3.82 32.78
C LEU A 62 -16.49 -4.01 33.52
N LEU A 63 -15.72 -5.04 33.18
CA LEU A 63 -14.51 -5.43 33.94
C LEU A 63 -13.21 -5.24 33.15
N GLY A 64 -13.30 -5.06 31.84
CA GLY A 64 -12.16 -4.95 30.95
C GLY A 64 -11.99 -3.54 30.36
N SER A 65 -12.69 -3.28 29.29
CA SER A 65 -12.58 -2.00 28.59
C SER A 65 -13.88 -1.67 27.82
N SER A 66 -14.32 -0.42 27.91
CA SER A 66 -15.44 0.11 27.12
C SER A 66 -15.08 0.27 25.64
N GLN A 67 -13.80 0.43 25.34
CA GLN A 67 -13.29 0.53 23.96
C GLN A 67 -11.88 -0.04 23.86
N VAL A 68 -11.68 -0.88 22.84
CA VAL A 68 -10.38 -1.37 22.40
C VAL A 68 -10.21 -1.00 20.94
N GLN A 69 -9.01 -0.57 20.57
CA GLN A 69 -8.61 -0.43 19.17
C GLN A 69 -7.14 -0.76 19.00
N ILE A 70 -6.87 -1.73 18.14
CA ILE A 70 -5.55 -2.19 17.73
C ILE A 70 -5.48 -2.00 16.22
N ASN A 71 -4.49 -1.23 15.75
CA ASN A 71 -4.30 -1.05 14.32
C ASN A 71 -2.81 -0.91 14.00
N TRP A 72 -2.33 -1.72 13.07
CA TRP A 72 -0.96 -1.68 12.57
C TRP A 72 -0.91 -2.04 11.08
N SER A 73 0.11 -1.56 10.37
CA SER A 73 0.40 -1.99 9.01
C SER A 73 1.89 -2.16 8.77
N LEU A 74 2.23 -3.17 7.98
CA LEU A 74 3.61 -3.42 7.56
C LEU A 74 4.05 -2.37 6.52
N PRO A 75 5.36 -2.15 6.37
CA PRO A 75 5.88 -1.31 5.29
C PRO A 75 5.44 -1.83 3.93
N SER A 76 5.13 -0.93 2.99
CA SER A 76 4.69 -1.28 1.63
C SER A 76 5.73 -2.08 0.81
N ARG A 77 6.95 -2.22 1.31
CA ARG A 77 8.04 -2.99 0.70
C ARG A 77 8.25 -4.37 1.32
N THR A 78 7.40 -4.78 2.24
CA THR A 78 7.47 -6.11 2.85
C THR A 78 7.04 -7.16 1.83
N LEU A 79 7.87 -8.17 1.65
CA LEU A 79 7.62 -9.31 0.77
C LEU A 79 7.11 -10.51 1.56
N ASP A 80 6.21 -11.25 0.94
CA ASP A 80 5.64 -12.51 1.43
C ASP A 80 4.95 -12.47 2.81
N PRO A 81 4.36 -11.38 3.28
CA PRO A 81 3.55 -11.46 4.47
C PRO A 81 2.19 -12.10 4.14
N PHE A 82 1.67 -12.91 5.04
CA PHE A 82 0.30 -13.41 4.92
C PHE A 82 -0.73 -12.28 5.02
N SER A 83 -0.50 -11.34 5.93
CA SER A 83 -1.30 -10.13 6.08
C SER A 83 -0.42 -8.89 6.15
N LEU A 84 -0.84 -7.80 5.50
CA LEU A 84 -0.16 -6.51 5.53
C LEU A 84 -0.57 -5.64 6.71
N SER A 85 -1.66 -5.98 7.38
CA SER A 85 -2.22 -5.16 8.47
C SER A 85 -2.91 -6.00 9.52
N GLY A 86 -3.08 -5.40 10.68
CA GLY A 86 -3.95 -5.89 11.74
C GLY A 86 -4.91 -4.81 12.19
N ASP A 87 -6.15 -5.24 12.41
CA ASP A 87 -7.23 -4.37 12.85
C ASP A 87 -8.20 -5.18 13.72
N LEU A 88 -8.20 -4.90 15.01
CA LEU A 88 -9.11 -5.50 15.97
C LEU A 88 -9.63 -4.41 16.89
N GLY A 89 -10.93 -4.38 17.10
CA GLY A 89 -11.50 -3.42 18.04
C GLY A 89 -12.94 -3.74 18.43
N TRP A 90 -13.36 -3.04 19.46
CA TRP A 90 -14.76 -2.85 19.85
C TRP A 90 -14.90 -1.54 20.60
N SER A 91 -16.09 -1.00 20.59
CA SER A 91 -16.47 0.13 21.44
C SER A 91 -17.93 -0.05 21.87
N LEU A 92 -18.28 0.33 23.09
CA LEU A 92 -19.67 0.33 23.56
C LEU A 92 -20.58 1.07 22.57
N ASP A 93 -20.12 2.19 22.04
CA ASP A 93 -20.87 3.00 21.09
C ASP A 93 -20.92 2.42 19.66
N ALA A 94 -19.98 1.53 19.30
CA ALA A 94 -19.90 0.92 17.98
C ALA A 94 -20.80 -0.33 17.83
N PHE A 95 -21.35 -0.87 18.92
CA PHE A 95 -22.30 -1.97 18.81
C PHE A 95 -23.59 -1.47 18.14
N GLU A 96 -23.85 -1.90 16.92
CA GLU A 96 -25.02 -1.47 16.14
C GLU A 96 -25.63 -2.59 15.32
N TRP A 97 -26.89 -2.39 14.90
CA TRP A 97 -27.49 -3.29 13.93
C TRP A 97 -26.84 -3.08 12.56
N PRO A 98 -26.32 -4.15 11.93
CA PRO A 98 -25.68 -4.01 10.63
C PRO A 98 -26.71 -3.68 9.54
N TYR A 99 -26.27 -2.99 8.50
CA TYR A 99 -27.03 -2.81 7.28
C TYR A 99 -26.38 -3.64 6.16
N PHE A 100 -27.09 -4.69 5.72
CA PHE A 100 -26.60 -5.61 4.68
C PHE A 100 -26.94 -5.21 3.25
N GLY A 101 -27.56 -4.04 3.05
CA GLY A 101 -28.07 -3.61 1.75
C GLY A 101 -29.38 -4.32 1.37
N GLY A 102 -30.23 -3.61 0.63
CA GLY A 102 -31.52 -4.14 0.18
C GLY A 102 -32.70 -3.25 0.56
N ASP A 103 -33.79 -3.40 -0.16
CA ASP A 103 -35.02 -2.60 0.02
C ASP A 103 -35.97 -3.18 1.08
N GLU A 104 -35.70 -4.36 1.60
CA GLU A 104 -36.51 -5.04 2.61
C GLU A 104 -35.66 -5.39 3.85
N GLU A 105 -36.23 -5.25 5.06
CA GLU A 105 -35.58 -5.71 6.30
C GLU A 105 -35.21 -7.21 6.18
N SER A 106 -33.91 -7.49 6.12
CA SER A 106 -33.40 -8.86 6.12
C SER A 106 -33.64 -9.51 7.47
N GLU A 107 -34.02 -10.79 7.50
CA GLU A 107 -34.10 -11.55 8.76
C GLU A 107 -32.76 -11.56 9.51
N ASN A 108 -31.66 -11.30 8.81
CA ASN A 108 -30.31 -11.21 9.36
C ASN A 108 -30.04 -9.91 10.13
N GLU A 109 -30.73 -8.81 9.84
CA GLU A 109 -30.49 -7.51 10.48
C GLU A 109 -30.74 -7.52 12.00
N LYS A 110 -31.65 -8.36 12.48
CA LYS A 110 -31.93 -8.53 13.93
C LYS A 110 -31.30 -9.80 14.54
N ARG A 111 -30.60 -10.56 13.72
CA ARG A 111 -29.86 -11.74 14.16
C ARG A 111 -28.45 -11.38 14.59
N TYR A 112 -27.78 -10.53 13.81
CA TYR A 112 -26.39 -10.20 14.01
C TYR A 112 -26.23 -8.79 14.62
N LEU A 113 -25.28 -8.65 15.53
CA LEU A 113 -24.88 -7.35 16.08
C LEU A 113 -23.46 -7.05 15.63
N CYS A 114 -23.27 -5.96 14.91
CA CYS A 114 -21.95 -5.48 14.52
C CYS A 114 -21.22 -4.89 15.73
N PHE A 115 -19.95 -5.22 15.88
CA PHE A 115 -19.09 -4.65 16.92
C PHE A 115 -17.82 -3.99 16.38
N HIS A 116 -17.49 -4.24 15.11
CA HIS A 116 -16.34 -3.63 14.42
C HIS A 116 -16.57 -3.60 12.91
N VAL A 117 -16.11 -2.52 12.26
CA VAL A 117 -16.17 -2.35 10.81
C VAL A 117 -14.76 -2.15 10.29
N GLY A 118 -14.34 -2.98 9.35
CA GLY A 118 -13.04 -2.87 8.67
C GLY A 118 -12.97 -1.65 7.74
N GLY A 119 -11.75 -1.28 7.37
CA GLY A 119 -11.50 -0.11 6.51
C GLY A 119 -12.16 -0.16 5.13
N ASN A 120 -12.46 -1.34 4.62
CA ASN A 120 -13.16 -1.59 3.35
C ASN A 120 -14.70 -1.67 3.48
N GLY A 121 -15.24 -1.70 4.70
CA GLY A 121 -16.68 -1.86 4.96
C GLY A 121 -17.11 -3.28 5.35
N ASP A 122 -16.21 -4.26 5.42
CA ASP A 122 -16.49 -5.57 5.99
C ASP A 122 -16.78 -5.46 7.49
N MET A 123 -17.62 -6.34 8.01
CA MET A 123 -18.07 -6.25 9.41
C MET A 123 -17.73 -7.48 10.23
N LEU A 124 -17.37 -7.27 11.50
CA LEU A 124 -17.31 -8.32 12.51
C LEU A 124 -18.61 -8.33 13.31
N LEU A 125 -19.25 -9.49 13.36
CA LEU A 125 -20.62 -9.69 13.81
C LEU A 125 -20.71 -10.72 14.93
N ILE A 126 -21.59 -10.47 15.89
CA ILE A 126 -21.97 -11.43 16.93
C ILE A 126 -23.32 -12.03 16.57
N ASP A 127 -23.46 -13.37 16.56
CA ASP A 127 -24.75 -14.05 16.33
C ASP A 127 -25.58 -14.13 17.63
N LEU A 128 -26.58 -13.27 17.76
CA LEU A 128 -27.49 -13.23 18.90
C LEU A 128 -28.56 -14.30 18.87
N ALA A 129 -28.86 -14.89 17.71
CA ALA A 129 -29.92 -15.90 17.59
C ALA A 129 -29.63 -17.19 18.36
N THR A 130 -28.38 -17.45 18.69
CA THR A 130 -27.96 -18.59 19.49
C THR A 130 -28.44 -18.52 20.94
N GLY A 131 -28.67 -17.31 21.47
CA GLY A 131 -29.11 -17.09 22.85
C GLY A 131 -28.10 -17.52 23.92
N VAL A 132 -26.83 -17.76 23.55
CA VAL A 132 -25.81 -18.21 24.50
C VAL A 132 -25.07 -17.01 25.13
N ASP A 133 -24.51 -17.23 26.33
CA ASP A 133 -23.78 -16.18 27.08
C ASP A 133 -22.51 -15.68 26.38
N ASP A 134 -21.85 -16.55 25.61
CA ASP A 134 -20.64 -16.26 24.84
C ASP A 134 -20.90 -16.62 23.36
N PRO A 135 -21.41 -15.67 22.55
CA PRO A 135 -21.95 -15.94 21.23
C PRO A 135 -20.87 -16.13 20.17
N PRO A 136 -21.18 -16.86 19.08
CA PRO A 136 -20.30 -16.99 17.93
C PRO A 136 -20.02 -15.65 17.25
N VAL A 137 -18.82 -15.56 16.61
CA VAL A 137 -18.39 -14.40 15.84
C VAL A 137 -18.23 -14.79 14.38
N TYR A 138 -18.72 -13.91 13.52
CA TYR A 138 -18.62 -14.02 12.06
C TYR A 138 -17.96 -12.77 11.50
N SER A 139 -17.28 -12.90 10.36
CA SER A 139 -17.06 -11.78 9.44
C SER A 139 -18.12 -11.82 8.35
N TRP A 140 -18.50 -10.65 7.86
CA TRP A 140 -19.36 -10.47 6.69
C TRP A 140 -18.65 -9.58 5.67
N GLY A 141 -18.53 -10.11 4.43
CA GLY A 141 -17.92 -9.42 3.32
C GLY A 141 -18.94 -8.58 2.55
N HIS A 142 -18.78 -7.26 2.54
CA HIS A 142 -19.72 -6.34 1.91
C HIS A 142 -19.81 -6.47 0.39
N GLU A 143 -18.74 -6.96 -0.27
CA GLU A 143 -18.73 -7.19 -1.73
C GLU A 143 -19.27 -8.57 -2.12
N THR A 144 -19.12 -9.58 -1.25
CA THR A 144 -19.49 -10.97 -1.55
C THR A 144 -20.82 -11.38 -0.90
N ASP A 145 -21.29 -10.64 0.11
CA ASP A 145 -22.42 -10.98 0.97
C ASP A 145 -22.27 -12.35 1.68
N GLU A 146 -21.01 -12.75 1.92
CA GLU A 146 -20.70 -14.03 2.56
C GLU A 146 -20.42 -13.88 4.04
N PHE A 147 -20.87 -14.87 4.83
CA PHE A 147 -20.62 -14.97 6.26
C PHE A 147 -19.59 -16.05 6.53
N LEU A 148 -18.52 -15.71 7.22
CA LEU A 148 -17.46 -16.62 7.60
C LEU A 148 -17.41 -16.75 9.12
N LEU A 149 -17.54 -17.97 9.66
CA LEU A 149 -17.39 -18.22 11.09
C LEU A 149 -15.93 -18.00 11.51
N LEU A 150 -15.69 -17.13 12.50
CA LEU A 150 -14.36 -16.82 13.03
C LEU A 150 -14.10 -17.49 14.39
N GLY A 151 -15.15 -17.71 15.19
CA GLY A 151 -15.07 -18.40 16.48
C GLY A 151 -16.44 -18.84 16.95
N LYS A 152 -16.50 -19.97 17.66
CA LYS A 152 -17.72 -20.48 18.26
C LYS A 152 -18.18 -19.67 19.47
N SER A 153 -17.31 -18.79 19.96
CA SER A 153 -17.62 -17.79 20.96
C SER A 153 -16.79 -16.53 20.74
N PHE A 154 -17.24 -15.41 21.30
CA PHE A 154 -16.50 -14.15 21.26
C PHE A 154 -15.12 -14.29 21.94
N THR A 155 -15.09 -14.97 23.08
CA THR A 155 -13.84 -15.25 23.79
C THR A 155 -12.85 -16.02 22.92
N GLU A 156 -13.30 -17.09 22.28
CA GLU A 156 -12.48 -17.90 21.38
C GLU A 156 -11.96 -17.10 20.18
N PHE A 157 -12.81 -16.28 19.57
CA PHE A 157 -12.42 -15.40 18.50
C PHE A 157 -11.29 -14.47 18.93
N VAL A 158 -11.45 -13.76 20.07
CA VAL A 158 -10.42 -12.82 20.55
C VAL A 158 -9.11 -13.54 20.89
N GLU A 159 -9.15 -14.73 21.45
CA GLU A 159 -7.95 -15.53 21.72
C GLU A 159 -7.24 -15.92 20.43
N ARG A 160 -7.96 -16.45 19.43
CA ARG A 160 -7.40 -16.89 18.15
C ARG A 160 -6.83 -15.73 17.33
N VAL A 161 -7.58 -14.63 17.21
CA VAL A 161 -7.09 -13.47 16.45
C VAL A 161 -5.90 -12.80 17.16
N THR A 162 -5.85 -12.82 18.49
CA THR A 162 -4.68 -12.34 19.25
C THR A 162 -3.45 -13.20 18.96
N GLU A 163 -3.59 -14.52 18.89
CA GLU A 163 -2.51 -15.45 18.55
C GLU A 163 -1.99 -15.22 17.13
N LEU A 164 -2.85 -14.79 16.21
CA LEU A 164 -2.52 -14.43 14.84
C LEU A 164 -2.01 -12.98 14.69
N GLY A 165 -1.72 -12.27 15.79
CA GLY A 165 -1.20 -10.90 15.74
C GLY A 165 -2.26 -9.84 15.40
N CYS A 166 -3.52 -10.12 15.74
CA CYS A 166 -4.68 -9.25 15.50
C CYS A 166 -4.88 -8.91 14.01
N ILE A 167 -4.60 -9.86 13.10
CA ILE A 167 -4.91 -9.69 11.68
C ILE A 167 -6.42 -9.41 11.50
N GLY A 168 -6.78 -8.70 10.46
CA GLY A 168 -8.18 -8.37 10.16
C GLY A 168 -8.30 -6.88 9.81
N ALA A 169 -9.50 -6.28 9.72
CA ALA A 169 -10.84 -6.89 9.85
C ALA A 169 -11.48 -7.24 8.50
N GLU A 170 -10.73 -7.17 7.40
CA GLU A 170 -11.27 -7.54 6.09
C GLU A 170 -11.40 -9.07 5.95
N CYS A 171 -12.51 -9.53 5.32
CA CYS A 171 -12.85 -10.95 5.21
C CYS A 171 -11.74 -11.79 4.58
N TRP A 172 -11.06 -11.30 3.55
CA TRP A 172 -9.98 -12.04 2.88
C TRP A 172 -8.79 -12.37 3.81
N ASN A 173 -8.58 -11.60 4.89
CA ASN A 173 -7.54 -11.92 5.88
C ASN A 173 -7.85 -13.21 6.65
N TYR A 174 -9.12 -13.61 6.72
CA TYR A 174 -9.57 -14.77 7.47
C TYR A 174 -9.81 -16.00 6.62
N GLU A 175 -10.11 -15.85 5.32
CA GLU A 175 -10.52 -16.95 4.43
C GLU A 175 -9.56 -18.15 4.45
N ALA A 176 -8.25 -17.89 4.31
CA ALA A 176 -7.24 -18.95 4.29
C ALA A 176 -7.01 -19.61 5.66
N LEU A 177 -7.52 -19.01 6.74
CA LEU A 177 -7.44 -19.49 8.11
C LEU A 177 -8.77 -20.13 8.58
N ALA A 178 -9.82 -20.03 7.78
CA ALA A 178 -11.14 -20.51 8.17
C ALA A 178 -11.21 -22.03 8.16
N GLY A 179 -11.68 -22.58 9.27
CA GLY A 179 -12.00 -23.99 9.42
C GLY A 179 -13.48 -24.21 9.82
N ALA A 180 -13.89 -25.45 9.97
CA ALA A 180 -15.25 -25.80 10.36
C ALA A 180 -15.65 -25.22 11.74
N ASP A 181 -14.67 -24.92 12.57
CA ASP A 181 -14.84 -24.48 13.95
C ASP A 181 -14.38 -23.01 14.17
N GLY A 182 -14.31 -22.21 13.11
CA GLY A 182 -13.76 -20.85 13.11
C GLY A 182 -12.30 -20.82 12.67
N LEU A 183 -11.53 -19.78 13.07
CA LEU A 183 -10.13 -19.63 12.69
C LEU A 183 -9.30 -20.84 13.16
N ASP A 184 -8.63 -21.51 12.22
CA ASP A 184 -7.73 -22.64 12.49
C ASP A 184 -6.31 -22.13 12.77
N VAL A 185 -6.02 -21.84 14.02
CA VAL A 185 -4.70 -21.34 14.47
C VAL A 185 -3.61 -22.42 14.48
N GLU A 186 -3.97 -23.71 14.33
CA GLU A 186 -3.04 -24.83 14.27
C GLU A 186 -2.77 -25.30 12.81
N GLY A 187 -3.55 -24.80 11.87
CA GLY A 187 -3.38 -25.10 10.44
C GLY A 187 -2.05 -24.60 9.88
N GLN A 188 -1.64 -25.19 8.76
CA GLN A 188 -0.35 -24.88 8.13
C GLN A 188 -0.18 -23.37 7.85
N VAL A 189 -1.18 -22.72 7.28
CA VAL A 189 -1.13 -21.28 6.95
C VAL A 189 -0.94 -20.44 8.21
N ALA A 190 -1.65 -20.77 9.29
CA ALA A 190 -1.53 -20.07 10.56
C ALA A 190 -0.13 -20.27 11.19
N GLN A 191 0.43 -21.48 11.13
CA GLN A 191 1.77 -21.74 11.65
C GLN A 191 2.86 -20.99 10.86
N GLU A 192 2.79 -21.03 9.52
CA GLU A 192 3.70 -20.27 8.65
C GLU A 192 3.63 -18.76 8.93
N TRP A 193 2.40 -18.23 9.11
CA TRP A 193 2.21 -16.83 9.48
C TRP A 193 2.77 -16.49 10.87
N LYS A 194 2.50 -17.32 11.88
CA LYS A 194 3.02 -17.10 13.24
C LYS A 194 4.55 -17.13 13.28
N GLU A 195 5.16 -18.05 12.55
CA GLU A 195 6.63 -18.11 12.41
C GLU A 195 7.19 -16.86 11.72
N TRP A 196 6.57 -16.44 10.62
CA TRP A 196 6.95 -15.22 9.91
C TRP A 196 6.82 -13.99 10.81
N LEU A 197 5.70 -13.82 11.48
CA LEU A 197 5.43 -12.70 12.39
C LEU A 197 6.40 -12.69 13.58
N GLN A 198 6.71 -13.84 14.12
CA GLN A 198 7.68 -13.98 15.20
C GLN A 198 9.08 -13.54 14.75
N ILE A 199 9.51 -13.94 13.55
CA ILE A 199 10.81 -13.52 13.00
C ILE A 199 10.79 -12.01 12.74
N TYR A 200 9.73 -11.47 12.13
CA TYR A 200 9.60 -10.03 11.90
C TYR A 200 9.75 -9.22 13.19
N ARG A 201 9.12 -9.66 14.27
CA ARG A 201 9.15 -8.98 15.57
C ARG A 201 10.48 -9.07 16.31
N THR A 202 11.31 -10.07 16.02
CA THR A 202 12.50 -10.37 16.83
C THR A 202 13.83 -10.26 16.10
N LEU A 203 13.87 -10.44 14.78
CA LEU A 203 15.11 -10.35 14.02
C LEU A 203 15.59 -8.90 13.95
N THR A 204 16.73 -8.62 14.57
CA THR A 204 17.36 -7.30 14.53
C THR A 204 18.30 -7.17 13.32
N PHE A 205 18.55 -5.93 12.89
CA PHE A 205 19.51 -5.66 11.83
C PHE A 205 20.92 -6.16 12.20
N GLU A 206 21.33 -5.97 13.46
CA GLU A 206 22.64 -6.38 13.96
C GLU A 206 22.85 -7.89 13.87
N GLU A 207 21.80 -8.68 14.11
CA GLU A 207 21.86 -10.14 13.95
C GLU A 207 21.82 -10.54 12.47
N ALA A 208 21.00 -9.86 11.67
CA ALA A 208 20.88 -10.11 10.24
C ALA A 208 22.18 -9.81 9.49
N ALA A 209 22.86 -8.71 9.82
CA ALA A 209 24.11 -8.31 9.17
C ALA A 209 25.29 -9.29 9.36
N GLN A 210 25.19 -10.23 10.30
CA GLN A 210 26.23 -11.23 10.57
C GLN A 210 26.06 -12.52 9.76
N ASP A 211 24.94 -12.71 9.09
CA ASP A 211 24.60 -13.95 8.38
C ASP A 211 23.87 -13.62 7.08
N PHE A 212 24.34 -14.19 5.96
CA PHE A 212 23.80 -13.88 4.63
C PHE A 212 22.30 -14.22 4.49
N GLU A 213 21.89 -15.41 4.95
CA GLU A 213 20.48 -15.82 4.81
C GLU A 213 19.56 -15.00 5.72
N LYS A 214 20.02 -14.62 6.91
CA LYS A 214 19.28 -13.69 7.78
C LYS A 214 19.21 -12.28 7.18
N LEU A 215 20.26 -11.80 6.53
CA LEU A 215 20.28 -10.51 5.85
C LEU A 215 19.30 -10.50 4.67
N VAL A 216 19.27 -11.57 3.89
CA VAL A 216 18.30 -11.78 2.82
C VAL A 216 16.87 -11.75 3.37
N LEU A 217 16.62 -12.46 4.48
CA LEU A 217 15.31 -12.49 5.12
C LEU A 217 14.91 -11.12 5.66
N PHE A 218 15.82 -10.41 6.29
CA PHE A 218 15.62 -9.06 6.79
C PHE A 218 15.27 -8.09 5.65
N ALA A 219 15.99 -8.15 4.53
CA ALA A 219 15.73 -7.34 3.36
C ALA A 219 14.35 -7.65 2.70
N LYS A 220 13.90 -8.90 2.73
CA LYS A 220 12.54 -9.27 2.30
C LYS A 220 11.47 -8.63 3.18
N MET A 221 11.70 -8.56 4.47
CA MET A 221 10.73 -8.04 5.45
C MET A 221 10.68 -6.51 5.50
N HIS A 222 11.83 -5.84 5.31
CA HIS A 222 11.96 -4.39 5.51
C HIS A 222 12.25 -3.62 4.21
N GLY A 223 12.50 -4.33 3.09
CA GLY A 223 13.09 -3.75 1.88
C GLY A 223 14.57 -3.45 2.07
N ALA A 224 15.27 -3.10 1.00
CA ALA A 224 16.68 -2.70 1.05
C ALA A 224 16.89 -1.19 0.80
N GLY A 225 15.87 -0.38 1.01
CA GLY A 225 15.97 1.09 0.89
C GLY A 225 16.81 1.75 2.00
N ASP A 226 17.01 1.08 3.14
CA ASP A 226 17.90 1.53 4.20
C ASP A 226 19.37 1.33 3.77
N SER A 227 20.16 2.41 3.81
CA SER A 227 21.57 2.39 3.44
C SER A 227 22.41 1.38 4.26
N ARG A 228 22.03 1.11 5.49
CA ARG A 228 22.71 0.11 6.36
C ARG A 228 22.55 -1.31 5.80
N ILE A 229 21.37 -1.63 5.26
CA ILE A 229 21.11 -2.92 4.62
C ILE A 229 21.94 -3.04 3.34
N GLN A 230 21.96 -1.99 2.51
CA GLN A 230 22.76 -1.93 1.29
C GLN A 230 24.25 -2.11 1.60
N GLU A 231 24.76 -1.40 2.61
CA GLU A 231 26.15 -1.53 3.07
C GLU A 231 26.47 -2.94 3.56
N ALA A 232 25.57 -3.58 4.32
CA ALA A 232 25.75 -4.94 4.79
C ALA A 232 25.88 -5.95 3.63
N PHE A 233 25.12 -5.76 2.54
CA PHE A 233 25.26 -6.59 1.35
C PHE A 233 26.60 -6.41 0.63
N THR A 234 27.29 -5.28 0.77
CA THR A 234 28.61 -5.07 0.13
C THR A 234 29.70 -6.00 0.68
N GLN A 235 29.48 -6.65 1.82
CA GLN A 235 30.40 -7.63 2.40
C GLN A 235 30.38 -8.99 1.68
N TYR A 236 29.39 -9.20 0.82
CA TYR A 236 29.19 -10.44 0.07
C TYR A 236 29.43 -10.22 -1.43
N ASP A 237 29.77 -11.29 -2.13
CA ASP A 237 29.86 -11.26 -3.59
C ASP A 237 28.48 -10.99 -4.19
N TRP A 238 28.44 -10.15 -5.22
CA TRP A 238 27.19 -9.71 -5.82
C TRP A 238 26.49 -10.79 -6.64
N GLU A 239 27.22 -11.73 -7.24
CA GLU A 239 26.65 -12.80 -8.06
C GLU A 239 25.71 -13.72 -7.26
N PRO A 240 26.06 -14.24 -6.07
CA PRO A 240 25.13 -14.96 -5.21
C PRO A 240 23.89 -14.15 -4.82
N ILE A 241 24.06 -12.86 -4.55
CA ILE A 241 22.94 -11.97 -4.22
C ILE A 241 21.98 -11.88 -5.41
N LEU A 242 22.49 -11.58 -6.62
CA LEU A 242 21.69 -11.52 -7.83
C LEU A 242 20.98 -12.85 -8.10
N GLN A 243 21.72 -13.97 -8.01
CA GLN A 243 21.13 -15.28 -8.25
C GLN A 243 20.00 -15.59 -7.25
N LYS A 244 20.14 -15.18 -6.00
CA LYS A 244 19.09 -15.33 -4.99
C LYS A 244 17.81 -14.60 -5.40
N TRP A 245 17.90 -13.32 -5.77
CA TRP A 245 16.74 -12.53 -6.18
C TRP A 245 16.13 -13.01 -7.50
N VAL A 246 16.93 -13.39 -8.48
CA VAL A 246 16.46 -13.95 -9.75
C VAL A 246 15.69 -15.25 -9.51
N THR A 247 16.19 -16.14 -8.65
CA THR A 247 15.49 -17.38 -8.29
C THR A 247 14.14 -17.07 -7.62
N GLN A 248 14.05 -16.05 -6.79
CA GLN A 248 12.77 -15.63 -6.20
C GLN A 248 11.80 -15.09 -7.25
N ILE A 249 12.27 -14.25 -8.19
CA ILE A 249 11.45 -13.79 -9.31
C ILE A 249 10.90 -14.97 -10.14
N GLU A 250 11.71 -15.99 -10.40
CA GLU A 250 11.28 -17.18 -11.17
C GLU A 250 10.20 -17.99 -10.44
N GLN A 251 10.24 -18.03 -9.13
CA GLN A 251 9.30 -18.77 -8.27
C GLN A 251 8.07 -17.96 -7.87
N GLU A 252 8.13 -16.62 -7.98
CA GLU A 252 7.06 -15.74 -7.55
C GLU A 252 5.76 -15.97 -8.31
N THR A 253 4.65 -16.14 -7.60
CA THR A 253 3.32 -16.33 -8.20
C THR A 253 2.51 -15.02 -8.24
N ALA A 254 2.75 -14.12 -7.28
CA ALA A 254 2.06 -12.86 -7.19
C ALA A 254 2.74 -11.78 -8.04
N SER A 255 2.04 -11.27 -9.05
CA SER A 255 2.57 -10.21 -9.92
C SER A 255 2.88 -8.90 -9.18
N SER A 256 2.19 -8.62 -8.07
CA SER A 256 2.43 -7.47 -7.20
C SER A 256 3.83 -7.47 -6.57
N ASN A 257 4.37 -8.64 -6.26
CA ASN A 257 5.68 -8.77 -5.63
C ASN A 257 6.85 -8.58 -6.62
N LEU A 258 6.62 -8.75 -7.92
CA LEU A 258 7.69 -8.67 -8.92
C LEU A 258 8.44 -7.34 -8.91
N LEU A 259 7.74 -6.23 -8.68
CA LEU A 259 8.38 -4.92 -8.56
C LEU A 259 9.28 -4.84 -7.32
N LEU A 260 8.84 -5.39 -6.19
CA LEU A 260 9.62 -5.40 -4.95
C LEU A 260 10.92 -6.20 -5.11
N TRP A 261 10.86 -7.35 -5.78
CA TRP A 261 12.06 -8.13 -6.16
C TRP A 261 13.01 -7.33 -7.06
N CYS A 262 12.48 -6.60 -8.04
CA CYS A 262 13.29 -5.71 -8.87
C CYS A 262 13.95 -4.59 -8.05
N GLN A 263 13.24 -4.01 -7.07
CA GLN A 263 13.80 -3.02 -6.16
C GLN A 263 14.96 -3.58 -5.33
N LEU A 264 14.83 -4.81 -4.80
CA LEU A 264 15.92 -5.46 -4.07
C LEU A 264 17.16 -5.66 -4.96
N ILE A 265 17.01 -6.04 -6.23
CA ILE A 265 18.13 -6.14 -7.16
C ILE A 265 18.82 -4.79 -7.34
N VAL A 266 18.04 -3.73 -7.57
CA VAL A 266 18.58 -2.38 -7.77
C VAL A 266 19.32 -1.90 -6.52
N GLU A 267 18.73 -2.09 -5.34
CA GLU A 267 19.24 -1.58 -4.08
C GLU A 267 20.46 -2.37 -3.56
N THR A 268 20.57 -3.67 -3.85
CA THR A 268 21.64 -4.51 -3.33
C THR A 268 22.74 -4.85 -4.34
N VAL A 269 22.42 -4.90 -5.62
CA VAL A 269 23.34 -5.28 -6.72
C VAL A 269 23.61 -4.09 -7.65
N GLY A 270 22.57 -3.32 -7.98
CA GLY A 270 22.68 -2.13 -8.82
C GLY A 270 23.28 -2.42 -10.21
N LYS A 271 24.19 -1.56 -10.65
CA LYS A 271 24.83 -1.66 -11.97
C LYS A 271 25.59 -2.98 -12.23
N LYS A 272 25.95 -3.73 -11.21
CA LYS A 272 26.59 -5.05 -11.39
C LYS A 272 25.64 -6.09 -12.02
N ALA A 273 24.31 -5.85 -11.98
CA ALA A 273 23.30 -6.66 -12.66
C ALA A 273 23.18 -6.40 -14.17
N GLU A 274 24.00 -5.51 -14.74
CA GLU A 274 23.93 -5.01 -16.13
C GLU A 274 23.80 -6.16 -17.17
N SER A 275 24.65 -7.17 -17.08
CA SER A 275 24.62 -8.31 -18.03
C SER A 275 23.31 -9.10 -17.96
N TRP A 276 22.80 -9.35 -16.76
CA TRP A 276 21.52 -10.02 -16.58
C TRP A 276 20.36 -9.15 -17.10
N VAL A 277 20.35 -7.85 -16.79
CA VAL A 277 19.31 -6.92 -17.29
C VAL A 277 19.31 -6.87 -18.83
N ARG A 278 20.49 -6.87 -19.50
CA ARG A 278 20.54 -6.98 -20.96
C ARG A 278 19.88 -8.26 -21.48
N SER A 279 20.09 -9.38 -20.81
CA SER A 279 19.49 -10.65 -21.22
C SER A 279 17.95 -10.67 -21.14
N LEU A 280 17.35 -9.80 -20.33
CA LEU A 280 15.88 -9.64 -20.24
C LEU A 280 15.26 -9.10 -21.55
N TRP A 281 16.07 -8.49 -22.44
CA TRP A 281 15.65 -7.97 -23.74
C TRP A 281 15.85 -8.99 -24.86
N GLU A 282 16.45 -10.12 -24.56
CA GLU A 282 16.57 -11.24 -25.49
C GLU A 282 15.33 -12.13 -25.36
N SER A 283 14.94 -12.81 -26.45
CA SER A 283 13.81 -13.73 -26.43
C SER A 283 14.13 -14.94 -25.53
N GLY A 284 13.58 -14.99 -24.32
CA GLY A 284 13.83 -16.07 -23.37
C GLY A 284 12.85 -16.12 -22.20
N PRO A 285 12.95 -17.13 -21.32
CA PRO A 285 12.02 -17.32 -20.20
C PRO A 285 11.96 -16.12 -19.24
N HIS A 286 13.08 -15.50 -18.96
CA HIS A 286 13.15 -14.32 -18.08
C HIS A 286 12.41 -13.12 -18.66
N TYR A 287 12.42 -12.95 -19.98
CA TYR A 287 11.67 -11.90 -20.66
C TYR A 287 10.15 -12.03 -20.44
N GLN A 288 9.64 -13.27 -20.37
CA GLN A 288 8.22 -13.52 -20.20
C GLN A 288 7.77 -13.37 -18.74
N ARG A 289 8.66 -13.52 -17.77
CA ARG A 289 8.33 -13.49 -16.34
C ARG A 289 8.10 -12.07 -15.81
N LEU A 290 8.95 -11.13 -16.20
CA LEU A 290 8.82 -9.73 -15.82
C LEU A 290 7.97 -8.97 -16.84
N GLY A 291 7.01 -8.21 -16.37
CA GLY A 291 6.26 -7.27 -17.20
C GLY A 291 7.17 -6.15 -17.77
N SER A 292 6.67 -5.45 -18.78
CA SER A 292 7.43 -4.40 -19.45
C SER A 292 7.85 -3.26 -18.52
N SER A 293 6.99 -2.87 -17.57
CA SER A 293 7.32 -1.82 -16.59
C SER A 293 8.42 -2.22 -15.61
N GLN A 294 8.44 -3.48 -15.14
CA GLN A 294 9.51 -3.99 -14.29
C GLN A 294 10.85 -4.05 -15.05
N ARG A 295 10.83 -4.48 -16.32
CA ARG A 295 12.02 -4.45 -17.17
C ARG A 295 12.52 -3.02 -17.39
N ALA A 296 11.62 -2.07 -17.64
CA ALA A 296 11.96 -0.67 -17.81
C ALA A 296 12.62 -0.10 -16.54
N TYR A 297 12.07 -0.40 -15.37
CA TYR A 297 12.65 -0.03 -14.07
C TYR A 297 14.08 -0.54 -13.91
N LEU A 298 14.30 -1.86 -14.08
CA LEU A 298 15.62 -2.48 -13.99
C LEU A 298 16.59 -1.87 -15.02
N THR A 299 16.10 -1.61 -16.23
CA THR A 299 16.89 -1.04 -17.33
C THR A 299 17.37 0.36 -16.98
N ALA A 300 16.50 1.22 -16.47
CA ALA A 300 16.86 2.58 -16.05
C ALA A 300 17.88 2.58 -14.90
N ALA A 301 17.78 1.64 -13.98
CA ALA A 301 18.65 1.60 -12.81
C ALA A 301 20.01 0.92 -13.07
N CYS A 302 20.05 -0.11 -13.93
CA CYS A 302 21.21 -0.98 -14.06
C CYS A 302 22.02 -0.78 -15.35
N LEU A 303 21.40 -0.32 -16.45
CA LEU A 303 22.12 -0.08 -17.71
C LEU A 303 22.68 1.36 -17.80
N PRO A 304 23.63 1.63 -18.71
CA PRO A 304 23.94 2.98 -19.11
C PRO A 304 22.69 3.72 -19.59
N GLU A 305 22.51 4.97 -19.16
CA GLU A 305 21.26 5.73 -19.37
C GLU A 305 20.84 5.78 -20.84
N GLU A 306 21.76 6.08 -21.75
CA GLU A 306 21.47 6.16 -23.18
C GLU A 306 21.04 4.80 -23.77
N GLU A 307 21.77 3.72 -23.45
CA GLU A 307 21.40 2.36 -23.89
C GLU A 307 20.03 1.95 -23.35
N GLY A 308 19.82 2.16 -22.04
CA GLY A 308 18.58 1.81 -21.38
C GLY A 308 17.37 2.55 -21.95
N LEU A 309 17.51 3.86 -22.14
CA LEU A 309 16.45 4.70 -22.68
C LEU A 309 16.08 4.27 -24.11
N GLN A 310 17.06 4.04 -24.98
CA GLN A 310 16.80 3.61 -26.36
C GLN A 310 16.02 2.30 -26.42
N ARG A 311 16.34 1.33 -25.55
CA ARG A 311 15.60 0.05 -25.49
C ARG A 311 14.16 0.25 -25.09
N VAL A 312 13.90 1.06 -24.04
CA VAL A 312 12.55 1.30 -23.55
C VAL A 312 11.73 2.16 -24.52
N LEU A 313 12.33 3.14 -25.19
CA LEU A 313 11.65 3.92 -26.23
C LEU A 313 11.25 3.04 -27.41
N ALA A 314 12.09 2.10 -27.83
CA ALA A 314 11.76 1.16 -28.89
C ALA A 314 10.59 0.25 -28.51
N GLU A 315 10.54 -0.25 -27.26
CA GLU A 315 9.39 -1.00 -26.76
C GLU A 315 8.12 -0.13 -26.72
N MET A 316 8.23 1.12 -26.31
CA MET A 316 7.09 2.06 -26.29
C MET A 316 6.57 2.37 -27.70
N ASP A 317 7.43 2.46 -28.71
CA ASP A 317 7.00 2.63 -30.11
C ASP A 317 6.16 1.41 -30.59
N GLU A 318 6.52 0.19 -30.14
CA GLU A 318 5.72 -1.00 -30.41
C GLU A 318 4.36 -0.97 -29.66
N VAL A 319 4.33 -0.50 -28.40
CA VAL A 319 3.09 -0.33 -27.61
C VAL A 319 2.15 0.64 -28.32
N VAL A 320 2.67 1.78 -28.77
CA VAL A 320 1.91 2.78 -29.55
C VAL A 320 1.35 2.18 -30.84
N ALA A 321 2.18 1.43 -31.57
CA ALA A 321 1.79 0.82 -32.85
C ALA A 321 0.64 -0.19 -32.69
N ARG A 322 0.61 -0.95 -31.58
CA ARG A 322 -0.46 -1.93 -31.30
C ARG A 322 -1.80 -1.30 -30.94
N LYS A 323 -1.82 -0.08 -30.42
CA LYS A 323 -3.04 0.65 -29.97
C LYS A 323 -3.89 -0.10 -28.92
N GLU A 324 -3.25 -0.91 -28.10
CA GLU A 324 -3.94 -1.80 -27.14
C GLU A 324 -4.16 -1.16 -25.76
N CYS A 325 -3.56 0.00 -25.49
CA CYS A 325 -3.64 0.67 -24.19
C CYS A 325 -3.66 2.19 -24.31
N LEU A 326 -3.97 2.85 -23.21
CA LEU A 326 -3.83 4.30 -23.06
C LEU A 326 -2.34 4.64 -22.99
N VAL A 327 -1.83 5.26 -24.05
CA VAL A 327 -0.38 5.49 -24.26
C VAL A 327 0.26 6.25 -23.11
N GLY A 328 -0.44 7.22 -22.53
CA GLY A 328 0.09 8.04 -21.43
C GLY A 328 0.38 7.26 -20.18
N TYR A 329 -0.51 6.37 -19.76
CA TYR A 329 -0.28 5.49 -18.60
C TYR A 329 0.86 4.52 -18.84
N ALA A 330 0.92 3.92 -20.02
CA ALA A 330 2.01 3.04 -20.39
C ALA A 330 3.33 3.81 -20.41
N ALA A 331 3.39 4.97 -21.04
CA ALA A 331 4.57 5.82 -21.10
C ALA A 331 5.05 6.21 -19.69
N ASN A 332 4.14 6.64 -18.81
CA ASN A 332 4.51 7.00 -17.45
C ASN A 332 5.09 5.80 -16.70
N SER A 333 4.47 4.62 -16.77
CA SER A 333 4.96 3.42 -16.08
C SER A 333 6.31 2.91 -16.56
N HIS A 334 6.69 3.18 -17.81
CA HIS A 334 7.95 2.71 -18.43
C HIS A 334 9.06 3.77 -18.38
N LEU A 335 8.72 5.01 -18.67
CA LEU A 335 9.71 6.08 -18.89
C LEU A 335 9.92 6.98 -17.66
N HIS A 336 9.09 6.88 -16.63
CA HIS A 336 9.18 7.68 -15.40
C HIS A 336 10.55 7.59 -14.70
N HIS A 337 11.26 6.48 -14.89
CA HIS A 337 12.56 6.24 -14.28
C HIS A 337 13.74 6.88 -15.06
N PHE A 338 13.48 7.42 -16.26
CA PHE A 338 14.49 8.08 -17.08
C PHE A 338 14.35 9.59 -16.95
N HIS A 339 15.40 10.23 -16.42
CA HIS A 339 15.44 11.68 -16.24
C HIS A 339 16.07 12.36 -17.45
N SER A 340 15.55 12.08 -18.65
CA SER A 340 16.15 12.51 -19.92
C SER A 340 15.18 13.35 -20.75
N ARG A 341 15.72 14.42 -21.32
CA ARG A 341 15.01 15.27 -22.30
C ARG A 341 14.50 14.50 -23.53
N GLU A 342 15.13 13.41 -23.90
CA GLU A 342 14.71 12.58 -25.03
C GLU A 342 13.30 12.00 -24.82
N VAL A 343 12.90 11.77 -23.57
CA VAL A 343 11.52 11.37 -23.25
C VAL A 343 10.54 12.46 -23.66
N ILE A 344 10.84 13.73 -23.40
CA ILE A 344 9.97 14.87 -23.80
C ILE A 344 9.86 14.95 -25.33
N LEU A 345 10.95 14.73 -26.04
CA LEU A 345 10.93 14.72 -27.51
C LEU A 345 10.12 13.56 -28.07
N TRP A 346 10.21 12.39 -27.42
CA TRP A 346 9.39 11.23 -27.77
C TRP A 346 7.89 11.46 -27.46
N MET A 347 7.55 12.17 -26.38
CA MET A 347 6.16 12.48 -26.01
C MET A 347 5.46 13.35 -27.08
N GLU A 348 6.15 14.30 -27.70
CA GLU A 348 5.56 15.32 -28.57
C GLU A 348 4.59 14.78 -29.65
N PRO A 349 4.95 13.77 -30.45
CA PRO A 349 4.04 13.20 -31.45
C PRO A 349 2.95 12.30 -30.88
N HIS A 350 3.08 11.85 -29.62
CA HIS A 350 2.19 10.84 -29.03
C HIS A 350 1.09 11.42 -28.13
N VAL A 351 1.23 12.69 -27.72
CA VAL A 351 0.26 13.35 -26.85
C VAL A 351 -0.96 13.78 -27.63
N ALA A 352 -2.08 13.09 -27.41
CA ALA A 352 -3.39 13.46 -27.97
C ALA A 352 -4.29 14.18 -26.93
N TYR A 353 -4.17 13.84 -25.65
CA TYR A 353 -4.99 14.37 -24.56
C TYR A 353 -4.13 14.71 -23.35
N PRO A 354 -4.51 15.70 -22.50
CA PRO A 354 -3.73 16.16 -21.34
C PRO A 354 -3.96 15.32 -20.07
N ILE A 355 -4.25 14.02 -20.21
CA ILE A 355 -4.51 13.07 -19.13
C ILE A 355 -3.47 11.95 -19.15
N GLU A 356 -3.61 10.97 -18.32
CA GLU A 356 -2.85 9.71 -18.37
C GLU A 356 -1.40 9.80 -17.86
N GLY A 357 -1.10 10.74 -16.94
CA GLY A 357 0.25 10.85 -16.34
C GLY A 357 1.30 11.55 -17.20
N TRP A 358 0.93 12.13 -18.35
CA TRP A 358 1.87 12.86 -19.20
C TRP A 358 2.56 14.03 -18.49
N ASP A 359 1.84 14.69 -17.59
CA ASP A 359 2.39 15.81 -16.82
C ASP A 359 3.42 15.37 -15.78
N GLU A 360 3.25 14.19 -15.20
CA GLU A 360 4.25 13.58 -14.31
C GLU A 360 5.50 13.22 -15.11
N LEU A 361 5.31 12.52 -16.23
CA LEU A 361 6.41 12.13 -17.09
C LEU A 361 7.20 13.33 -17.61
N PHE A 362 6.50 14.41 -18.02
CA PHE A 362 7.16 15.65 -18.43
C PHE A 362 8.00 16.25 -17.29
N ALA A 363 7.44 16.32 -16.07
CA ALA A 363 8.12 16.90 -14.92
C ALA A 363 9.41 16.14 -14.56
N VAL A 364 9.35 14.79 -14.48
CA VAL A 364 10.51 13.96 -14.09
C VAL A 364 11.58 13.86 -15.19
N SER A 365 11.24 14.16 -16.44
CA SER A 365 12.15 14.10 -17.59
C SER A 365 13.14 15.27 -17.69
N ARG A 366 13.28 16.07 -16.64
CA ARG A 366 14.22 17.23 -16.56
C ARG A 366 14.07 18.21 -17.70
N PRO A 367 12.90 18.83 -17.90
CA PRO A 367 12.67 19.79 -18.96
C PRO A 367 13.61 20.99 -18.86
N ARG A 368 13.93 21.58 -20.01
CA ARG A 368 14.52 22.91 -20.08
C ARG A 368 13.44 23.98 -20.23
N TRP A 369 13.78 25.22 -19.94
CA TRP A 369 12.87 26.34 -20.20
C TRP A 369 12.40 26.41 -21.66
N GLU A 370 13.26 26.03 -22.59
CA GLU A 370 12.91 25.94 -24.03
C GLU A 370 11.78 24.89 -24.27
N ASP A 371 11.84 23.74 -23.60
CA ASP A 371 10.83 22.68 -23.74
C ASP A 371 9.50 23.16 -23.18
N LEU A 372 9.54 23.78 -21.99
CA LEU A 372 8.34 24.32 -21.35
C LEU A 372 7.69 25.41 -22.23
N ILE A 373 8.47 26.35 -22.75
CA ILE A 373 8.00 27.41 -23.65
C ILE A 373 7.36 26.80 -24.90
N ARG A 374 8.04 25.85 -25.54
CA ARG A 374 7.56 25.16 -26.73
C ARG A 374 6.22 24.45 -26.48
N TRP A 375 6.06 23.78 -25.34
CA TRP A 375 4.83 23.11 -24.97
C TRP A 375 3.70 24.08 -24.56
N LEU A 376 4.03 25.18 -23.90
CA LEU A 376 3.06 26.23 -23.58
C LEU A 376 2.50 26.91 -24.85
N ASP A 377 3.32 27.04 -25.88
CA ASP A 377 2.93 27.59 -27.21
C ASP A 377 2.26 26.51 -28.11
N GLY A 378 2.33 25.25 -27.73
CA GLY A 378 1.82 24.11 -28.47
C GLY A 378 0.29 24.03 -28.52
N ASN A 379 -0.21 22.84 -28.87
CA ASN A 379 -1.64 22.58 -28.87
C ASN A 379 -2.22 22.59 -27.45
N GLU A 380 -3.56 22.44 -27.33
CA GLU A 380 -4.23 22.52 -26.03
C GLU A 380 -3.76 21.44 -25.05
N ALA A 381 -3.57 20.19 -25.52
CA ALA A 381 -3.08 19.09 -24.66
C ALA A 381 -1.67 19.38 -24.16
N GLN A 382 -0.76 19.78 -25.02
CA GLN A 382 0.61 20.13 -24.64
C GLN A 382 0.64 21.28 -23.64
N ARG A 383 -0.16 22.33 -23.85
CA ARG A 383 -0.24 23.47 -22.92
C ARG A 383 -0.71 23.05 -21.53
N GLN A 384 -1.76 22.25 -21.46
CA GLN A 384 -2.27 21.78 -20.18
C GLN A 384 -1.29 20.87 -19.45
N ILE A 385 -0.59 20.00 -20.16
CA ILE A 385 0.48 19.15 -19.58
C ILE A 385 1.60 20.02 -19.05
N ALA A 386 2.09 20.99 -19.83
CA ALA A 386 3.18 21.89 -19.41
C ALA A 386 2.81 22.67 -18.14
N LEU A 387 1.60 23.22 -18.06
CA LEU A 387 1.11 23.93 -16.87
C LEU A 387 0.98 22.99 -15.66
N SER A 388 0.50 21.77 -15.88
CA SER A 388 0.35 20.79 -14.79
C SER A 388 1.72 20.32 -14.29
N ALA A 389 2.62 19.98 -15.20
CA ALA A 389 3.98 19.56 -14.88
C ALA A 389 4.74 20.66 -14.13
N TRP A 390 4.63 21.90 -14.61
CA TRP A 390 5.27 23.03 -13.93
C TRP A 390 4.74 23.25 -12.51
N GLY A 391 3.42 23.15 -12.32
CA GLY A 391 2.82 23.18 -10.99
C GLY A 391 3.36 22.10 -10.05
N LYS A 392 3.56 20.87 -10.55
CA LYS A 392 4.18 19.77 -9.81
C LYS A 392 5.64 20.05 -9.43
N MET A 393 6.43 20.52 -10.41
CA MET A 393 7.83 20.90 -10.18
C MET A 393 7.99 21.99 -9.12
N LEU A 394 7.13 23.02 -9.15
CA LEU A 394 7.12 24.07 -8.11
C LEU A 394 6.79 23.52 -6.72
N THR A 395 5.89 22.54 -6.63
CA THR A 395 5.54 21.90 -5.37
C THR A 395 6.69 21.06 -4.79
N SER A 396 7.49 20.42 -5.65
CA SER A 396 8.70 19.67 -5.25
C SER A 396 9.94 20.57 -5.09
N GLY A 397 9.84 21.87 -5.33
CA GLY A 397 10.99 22.79 -5.28
C GLY A 397 11.92 22.69 -6.48
N GLU A 398 11.47 22.09 -7.57
CA GLU A 398 12.22 21.89 -8.80
C GLU A 398 11.90 22.99 -9.82
N SER A 399 12.81 23.21 -10.77
CA SER A 399 12.65 24.18 -11.86
C SER A 399 13.23 23.62 -13.16
N PRO A 400 12.69 24.02 -14.33
CA PRO A 400 13.33 23.71 -15.60
C PRO A 400 14.75 24.23 -15.64
N SER A 401 15.64 23.52 -16.32
CA SER A 401 17.04 23.90 -16.47
C SER A 401 17.27 24.91 -17.63
N GLY A 402 18.43 25.59 -17.65
CA GLY A 402 18.81 26.55 -18.68
C GLY A 402 18.31 27.97 -18.41
N GLU A 403 18.42 28.85 -19.43
CA GLU A 403 18.04 30.25 -19.33
C GLU A 403 16.53 30.43 -19.60
N ALA A 404 15.86 31.18 -18.72
CA ALA A 404 14.43 31.46 -18.83
C ALA A 404 14.20 32.74 -19.66
N ASN A 405 13.42 32.65 -20.70
CA ASN A 405 12.87 33.82 -21.39
C ASN A 405 11.58 34.27 -20.68
N TRP A 406 11.74 35.06 -19.62
CA TRP A 406 10.65 35.54 -18.79
C TRP A 406 9.59 36.36 -19.53
N GLN A 407 9.98 37.11 -20.55
CA GLN A 407 9.04 37.89 -21.37
C GLN A 407 8.10 36.94 -22.12
N GLU A 408 8.63 35.92 -22.75
CA GLU A 408 7.88 34.95 -23.51
C GLU A 408 7.03 34.05 -22.57
N ILE A 409 7.58 33.62 -21.44
CA ILE A 409 6.87 32.86 -20.46
C ILE A 409 5.65 33.61 -19.95
N ASN A 410 5.77 34.89 -19.57
CA ASN A 410 4.65 35.70 -19.12
C ASN A 410 3.57 35.85 -20.21
N ARG A 411 3.99 36.12 -21.47
CA ARG A 411 3.08 36.17 -22.61
C ARG A 411 2.27 34.88 -22.76
N LEU A 412 2.95 33.72 -22.66
CA LEU A 412 2.28 32.41 -22.78
C LEU A 412 1.36 32.08 -21.60
N LEU A 413 1.72 32.52 -20.40
CA LEU A 413 0.82 32.41 -19.24
C LEU A 413 -0.42 33.30 -19.41
N ASP A 414 -0.30 34.50 -20.00
CA ASP A 414 -1.45 35.34 -20.33
C ASP A 414 -2.39 34.64 -21.34
N VAL A 415 -1.82 34.10 -22.42
CA VAL A 415 -2.56 33.30 -23.40
C VAL A 415 -3.24 32.08 -22.75
N ALA A 416 -2.53 31.37 -21.88
CA ALA A 416 -3.09 30.20 -21.17
C ALA A 416 -4.24 30.61 -20.26
N TYR A 417 -4.12 31.72 -19.54
CA TYR A 417 -5.17 32.24 -18.66
C TYR A 417 -6.43 32.66 -19.44
N GLU A 418 -6.25 33.34 -20.58
CA GLU A 418 -7.36 33.75 -21.44
C GLU A 418 -8.09 32.55 -22.08
N LYS A 419 -7.37 31.51 -22.46
CA LYS A 419 -7.92 30.27 -23.03
C LYS A 419 -8.55 29.34 -22.00
N ALA A 420 -8.21 29.48 -20.74
CA ALA A 420 -8.71 28.62 -19.65
C ALA A 420 -10.23 28.79 -19.47
N ILE A 421 -10.97 27.68 -19.61
CA ILE A 421 -12.43 27.62 -19.45
C ILE A 421 -12.79 27.35 -17.99
N LEU A 422 -12.05 26.45 -17.33
CA LEU A 422 -12.33 26.03 -15.96
C LEU A 422 -11.66 26.95 -14.94
N ARG A 423 -12.36 27.25 -13.86
CA ARG A 423 -11.82 28.06 -12.75
C ARG A 423 -10.50 27.49 -12.20
N LYS A 424 -10.42 26.16 -12.03
CA LYS A 424 -9.20 25.49 -11.53
C LYS A 424 -7.97 25.65 -12.46
N GLU A 425 -8.20 25.83 -13.77
CA GLU A 425 -7.13 26.08 -14.74
C GLU A 425 -6.57 27.49 -14.55
N LYS A 426 -7.44 28.50 -14.38
CA LYS A 426 -7.04 29.87 -14.06
C LYS A 426 -6.28 29.95 -12.74
N GLU A 427 -6.79 29.30 -11.71
CA GLU A 427 -6.13 29.22 -10.39
C GLU A 427 -4.75 28.54 -10.46
N ARG A 428 -4.55 27.59 -11.39
CA ARG A 428 -3.23 26.99 -11.65
C ARG A 428 -2.27 28.00 -12.24
N VAL A 429 -2.67 28.76 -13.27
CA VAL A 429 -1.84 29.81 -13.86
C VAL A 429 -1.49 30.87 -12.83
N ASP A 430 -2.44 31.30 -12.00
CA ASP A 430 -2.22 32.31 -10.96
C ASP A 430 -1.23 31.81 -9.89
N ARG A 431 -1.30 30.53 -9.48
CA ARG A 431 -0.32 29.92 -8.58
C ARG A 431 1.09 29.93 -9.17
N ILE A 432 1.22 29.56 -10.44
CA ILE A 432 2.52 29.60 -11.14
C ILE A 432 3.07 31.04 -11.14
N ARG A 433 2.25 32.05 -11.48
CA ARG A 433 2.67 33.45 -11.46
C ARG A 433 3.14 33.92 -10.08
N SER A 434 2.37 33.60 -9.05
CA SER A 434 2.73 33.95 -7.66
C SER A 434 4.06 33.32 -7.24
N SER A 435 4.32 32.08 -7.65
CA SER A 435 5.60 31.41 -7.37
C SER A 435 6.77 32.05 -8.12
N LEU A 436 6.56 32.57 -9.33
CA LEU A 436 7.59 33.25 -10.11
C LEU A 436 8.00 34.60 -9.50
N GLU A 437 7.10 35.30 -8.85
CA GLU A 437 7.42 36.55 -8.14
C GLU A 437 8.37 36.32 -6.95
N THR A 438 8.23 35.15 -6.29
CA THR A 438 9.13 34.75 -5.19
C THR A 438 10.52 34.29 -5.67
N VAL A 439 10.66 33.78 -6.88
CA VAL A 439 11.95 33.33 -7.45
C VAL A 439 12.76 34.49 -8.04
N LYS A 440 12.14 35.65 -8.34
CA LYS A 440 12.80 36.84 -8.90
C LYS A 440 13.51 37.70 -7.85
N HIS A 441 13.35 37.43 -6.59
CA HIS A 441 13.98 38.10 -5.44
C HIS A 441 14.92 37.13 -4.71
#